data_c0d1a5f25dae05aeb235bde4842ff017
#
_entry.id   c0d1a5f25dae05aeb235bde4842ff017
#
_cell.length_a   1.000
_cell.length_b   1.000
_cell.length_c   1.000
_cell.angle_alpha   90.00
_cell.angle_beta   90.00
_cell.angle_gamma   90.00
#
_symmetry.space_group_name_H-M   'P 1'
#
loop_
_entity.id
_entity.type
_entity.pdbx_description
1 polymer ?
#
loop_
_entity_poly.entity_id
_entity_poly.type
_entity_poly.pdbx_seq_one_letter_code
_entity_poly.pdbx_strand_id
1 'polypeptide(L)'
;MVVSRTIDHPVVFRPIVNMDMQDPMQHSTPSTASDIRTADAVPLTAGQVPGASTLDVRTLLDGRGVSRYQQWIIALCFLVVVMDGFDVVIMGFVGPALKAAWHWSNDDLAPVLSAALAGLTLGAMVAGPLGDLFGRRRVLCVGVMMFGLFTLLVATATDQWHFIAYRFIAGLAMGGIMPMAATLATEYAPRARRSLLVTIVFAGFTVGAAGGGFLAAWLVPHWGWQSVFVFGGVVPMVLSLVMAALMPESLTYLVHRQGSQARIRRIVERCAPGSTSEDTVFVLPAQSRVESHERPVQIVLNRHYRAGSFMLWSIYFLHLFLVYLLGSWLPTMLKDAGMDLQQAAIISAMFQLGGPLGSILLGWLMDRHEAHHVLAGAYLLGGAALVLLGYVGGHYALMCAVAFVIGAGLNGGGTGMNALSSHFFPLPARATGNGWMHGLGRIGAVISAFAGAWMLNAGWSLAAVTAALAVPAVLIAALLAMKYLHYRDTSARQNERHAEARS
;
A
#
# COMPACT_ATOMS: atom_id res chain seq x y z
N MET A 1 28.32 35.11 31.74
CA MET A 1 27.39 36.00 31.04
C MET A 1 27.01 35.27 29.76
N VAL A 2 25.97 34.45 29.82
CA VAL A 2 25.53 33.53 28.76
C VAL A 2 24.18 34.04 28.32
N VAL A 3 24.07 34.45 27.07
CA VAL A 3 22.82 34.88 26.43
C VAL A 3 22.15 33.67 25.83
N SER A 4 21.08 33.19 26.43
CA SER A 4 20.14 32.24 25.90
C SER A 4 19.35 32.88 24.75
N ARG A 5 19.42 32.33 23.56
CA ARG A 5 18.46 32.58 22.48
C ARG A 5 17.58 31.35 22.31
N THR A 6 16.38 31.44 22.84
CA THR A 6 15.23 30.61 22.54
C THR A 6 14.85 30.83 21.08
N ILE A 7 14.87 29.75 20.28
CA ILE A 7 14.27 29.70 18.95
C ILE A 7 12.97 28.89 19.09
N ASP A 8 11.89 29.61 19.40
CA ASP A 8 10.51 29.12 19.26
C ASP A 8 9.99 29.49 17.87
N HIS A 9 9.88 28.53 16.98
CA HIS A 9 8.91 28.56 15.88
C HIS A 9 8.57 27.12 15.49
N PRO A 10 7.37 26.60 15.85
CA PRO A 10 6.85 25.41 15.23
C PRO A 10 6.38 25.78 13.82
N VAL A 11 7.00 25.15 12.81
CA VAL A 11 6.48 25.18 11.43
C VAL A 11 5.21 24.33 11.41
N VAL A 12 4.07 24.98 11.65
CA VAL A 12 2.75 24.40 11.50
C VAL A 12 2.52 24.19 10.02
N PHE A 13 2.36 22.94 9.62
CA PHE A 13 1.80 22.56 8.32
C PHE A 13 0.43 23.24 8.16
N ARG A 14 0.36 24.35 7.44
CA ARG A 14 -0.91 24.98 7.08
C ARG A 14 -1.50 24.18 5.92
N PRO A 15 -2.69 23.59 6.06
CA PRO A 15 -3.40 23.05 4.93
C PRO A 15 -3.79 24.20 4.00
N ILE A 16 -3.38 24.09 2.74
CA ILE A 16 -3.81 25.00 1.66
C ILE A 16 -5.23 24.57 1.26
N VAL A 17 -6.22 24.93 2.07
CA VAL A 17 -7.63 25.01 1.65
C VAL A 17 -8.44 25.68 2.76
N ASN A 18 -8.78 26.92 2.61
CA ASN A 18 -10.07 27.48 2.95
C ASN A 18 -10.33 28.64 1.96
N MET A 19 -11.01 28.32 0.90
CA MET A 19 -11.71 29.34 0.11
C MET A 19 -13.14 29.40 0.62
N ASP A 20 -13.41 30.38 1.49
CA ASP A 20 -14.76 30.84 1.78
C ASP A 20 -15.31 31.46 0.49
N MET A 21 -16.31 30.80 -0.09
CA MET A 21 -17.22 31.47 -1.03
C MET A 21 -18.24 32.25 -0.20
N GLN A 22 -18.01 33.53 -0.02
CA GLN A 22 -19.04 34.46 0.41
C GLN A 22 -19.65 35.14 -0.82
N ASP A 23 -20.92 34.85 -1.07
CA ASP A 23 -21.78 35.62 -1.98
C ASP A 23 -22.13 36.99 -1.39
N PRO A 24 -22.23 38.03 -2.20
CA PRO A 24 -22.55 39.38 -1.74
C PRO A 24 -24.00 39.52 -1.29
N MET A 25 -24.20 39.97 -0.09
CA MET A 25 -25.46 40.34 0.54
C MET A 25 -26.23 41.42 -0.22
N GLN A 26 -27.50 41.15 -0.51
CA GLN A 26 -28.52 42.18 -0.65
C GLN A 26 -29.35 42.29 0.63
N HIS A 27 -29.34 43.48 1.21
CA HIS A 27 -30.18 43.86 2.36
C HIS A 27 -31.66 43.95 1.95
N SER A 28 -32.53 43.27 2.71
CA SER A 28 -33.92 43.70 2.92
C SER A 28 -34.40 43.25 4.29
N THR A 29 -34.97 44.20 5.00
CA THR A 29 -35.45 44.23 6.37
C THR A 29 -36.69 43.34 6.64
N PRO A 30 -37.04 43.04 7.89
CA PRO A 30 -37.84 41.87 8.27
C PRO A 30 -39.36 42.16 8.29
N SER A 31 -40.16 41.18 7.93
CA SER A 31 -41.59 41.12 8.18
C SER A 31 -41.96 39.79 8.83
N THR A 32 -42.49 39.93 10.06
CA THR A 32 -43.48 39.15 10.81
C THR A 32 -43.46 37.60 10.74
N ALA A 33 -43.39 37.05 11.97
CA ALA A 33 -43.61 35.68 12.33
C ALA A 33 -44.94 35.10 11.81
N SER A 34 -44.86 33.89 11.36
CA SER A 34 -45.80 32.78 11.32
C SER A 34 -45.70 32.05 9.98
N ASP A 35 -45.01 30.90 9.99
CA ASP A 35 -45.23 29.71 9.17
C ASP A 35 -43.91 28.89 9.04
N ILE A 36 -43.52 28.27 10.16
CA ILE A 36 -42.57 27.14 10.11
C ILE A 36 -43.40 25.93 9.63
N ARG A 37 -43.54 25.79 8.32
CA ARG A 37 -43.90 24.48 7.73
C ARG A 37 -42.68 23.58 7.83
N THR A 38 -42.81 22.56 8.66
CA THR A 38 -41.92 21.39 8.76
C THR A 38 -41.60 20.88 7.35
N ALA A 39 -40.34 21.01 6.97
CA ALA A 39 -39.83 20.34 5.77
C ALA A 39 -39.94 18.83 5.99
N ASP A 40 -40.61 18.17 5.06
CA ASP A 40 -40.87 16.75 5.03
C ASP A 40 -39.60 15.91 5.24
N ALA A 41 -39.51 15.31 6.40
CA ALA A 41 -38.54 14.26 6.69
C ALA A 41 -38.88 13.07 5.75
N VAL A 42 -37.98 12.73 4.85
CA VAL A 42 -38.02 11.50 4.09
C VAL A 42 -38.20 10.34 5.06
N PRO A 43 -39.22 9.50 4.95
CA PRO A 43 -39.47 8.43 5.91
C PRO A 43 -38.34 7.40 5.84
N LEU A 44 -37.59 7.28 6.94
CA LEU A 44 -36.72 6.14 7.23
C LEU A 44 -37.61 4.91 7.42
N THR A 45 -37.84 4.14 6.34
CA THR A 45 -38.49 2.83 6.41
C THR A 45 -37.49 1.79 6.92
N ALA A 46 -37.18 1.86 8.20
CA ALA A 46 -36.73 0.73 8.99
C ALA A 46 -37.65 0.72 10.20
N GLY A 47 -38.39 -0.36 10.42
CA GLY A 47 -39.36 -0.49 11.48
C GLY A 47 -38.76 -0.06 12.83
N GLN A 48 -39.14 1.12 13.31
CA GLN A 48 -38.82 1.57 14.64
C GLN A 48 -39.56 0.66 15.61
N VAL A 49 -38.85 -0.22 16.30
CA VAL A 49 -39.36 -0.89 17.48
C VAL A 49 -39.42 0.16 18.59
N PRO A 50 -40.61 0.52 19.11
CA PRO A 50 -40.70 1.51 20.19
C PRO A 50 -39.94 1.02 21.42
N GLY A 51 -38.94 1.77 21.86
CA GLY A 51 -38.13 1.43 23.04
C GLY A 51 -36.72 0.90 22.75
N ALA A 52 -36.35 0.61 21.48
CA ALA A 52 -35.01 0.13 21.15
C ALA A 52 -33.98 1.29 21.14
N SER A 53 -32.93 1.17 21.94
CA SER A 53 -31.79 2.11 21.89
C SER A 53 -30.98 1.89 20.62
N THR A 54 -30.91 2.88 19.74
CA THR A 54 -30.01 2.83 18.58
C THR A 54 -28.58 3.13 18.99
N LEU A 55 -27.65 2.23 18.68
CA LEU A 55 -26.25 2.39 19.00
C LEU A 55 -25.40 2.42 17.73
N ASP A 56 -24.66 3.51 17.54
CA ASP A 56 -23.67 3.58 16.49
C ASP A 56 -22.43 2.75 16.84
N VAL A 57 -22.20 1.69 16.04
CA VAL A 57 -21.09 0.76 16.26
C VAL A 57 -19.74 1.46 16.23
N ARG A 58 -19.55 2.45 15.36
CA ARG A 58 -18.29 3.19 15.26
C ARG A 58 -18.02 4.07 16.44
N THR A 59 -19.02 4.82 16.87
CA THR A 59 -18.92 5.69 18.06
C THR A 59 -18.58 4.88 19.31
N LEU A 60 -19.16 3.69 19.43
CA LEU A 60 -18.86 2.78 20.55
C LEU A 60 -17.39 2.31 20.55
N LEU A 61 -16.87 1.90 19.39
CA LEU A 61 -15.49 1.43 19.27
C LEU A 61 -14.48 2.57 19.45
N ASP A 62 -14.83 3.78 19.01
CA ASP A 62 -13.96 4.97 19.09
C ASP A 62 -13.82 5.50 20.53
N GLY A 63 -14.82 5.29 21.39
CA GLY A 63 -14.82 5.71 22.79
C GLY A 63 -14.00 4.83 23.75
N ARG A 64 -13.43 3.72 23.27
CA ARG A 64 -12.71 2.75 24.10
C ARG A 64 -11.30 2.44 23.61
N GLY A 65 -10.49 1.86 24.49
CA GLY A 65 -9.15 1.35 24.12
C GLY A 65 -9.24 0.11 23.24
N VAL A 66 -8.10 -0.28 22.66
CA VAL A 66 -8.00 -1.50 21.83
C VAL A 66 -8.15 -2.74 22.69
N SER A 67 -9.20 -3.52 22.52
CA SER A 67 -9.42 -4.77 23.23
C SER A 67 -8.47 -5.89 22.73
N ARG A 68 -8.28 -6.94 23.55
CA ARG A 68 -7.51 -8.13 23.14
C ARG A 68 -8.05 -8.75 21.86
N TYR A 69 -9.37 -8.76 21.68
CA TYR A 69 -9.98 -9.31 20.48
C TYR A 69 -9.66 -8.49 19.24
N GLN A 70 -9.67 -7.16 19.33
CA GLN A 70 -9.23 -6.27 18.23
C GLN A 70 -7.74 -6.45 17.93
N GLN A 71 -6.89 -6.63 18.95
CA GLN A 71 -5.45 -6.92 18.74
C GLN A 71 -5.25 -8.21 17.93
N TRP A 72 -6.02 -9.27 18.22
CA TRP A 72 -5.98 -10.51 17.43
C TRP A 72 -6.41 -10.31 15.97
N ILE A 73 -7.46 -9.53 15.72
CA ILE A 73 -7.87 -9.21 14.35
C ILE A 73 -6.75 -8.48 13.59
N ILE A 74 -6.16 -7.47 14.22
CA ILE A 74 -5.04 -6.72 13.65
C ILE A 74 -3.82 -7.62 13.41
N ALA A 75 -3.50 -8.50 14.35
CA ALA A 75 -2.39 -9.46 14.20
C ALA A 75 -2.61 -10.44 13.03
N LEU A 76 -3.85 -10.94 12.86
CA LEU A 76 -4.19 -11.78 11.70
C LEU A 76 -4.09 -11.01 10.39
N CYS A 77 -4.56 -9.76 10.33
CA CYS A 77 -4.39 -8.90 9.16
C CYS A 77 -2.90 -8.65 8.87
N PHE A 78 -2.09 -8.39 9.89
CA PHE A 78 -0.64 -8.22 9.76
C PHE A 78 0.02 -9.47 9.18
N LEU A 79 -0.26 -10.66 9.73
CA LEU A 79 0.32 -11.92 9.26
C LEU A 79 -0.04 -12.24 7.82
N VAL A 80 -1.27 -11.95 7.39
CA VAL A 80 -1.67 -12.12 5.99
C VAL A 80 -0.86 -11.20 5.07
N VAL A 81 -0.66 -9.93 5.47
CA VAL A 81 0.15 -8.98 4.70
C VAL A 81 1.63 -9.35 4.72
N VAL A 82 2.13 -10.00 5.80
CA VAL A 82 3.48 -10.61 5.83
C VAL A 82 3.61 -11.69 4.76
N MET A 83 2.61 -12.58 4.62
CA MET A 83 2.64 -13.61 3.58
C MET A 83 2.55 -13.04 2.17
N ASP A 84 1.79 -11.96 1.98
CA ASP A 84 1.72 -11.21 0.73
C ASP A 84 3.09 -10.64 0.33
N GLY A 85 3.78 -9.97 1.27
CA GLY A 85 5.14 -9.45 1.05
C GLY A 85 6.19 -10.54 0.81
N PHE A 86 6.07 -11.67 1.49
CA PHE A 86 6.91 -12.85 1.27
C PHE A 86 6.79 -13.35 -0.17
N ASP A 87 5.57 -13.55 -0.66
CA ASP A 87 5.34 -14.13 -1.99
C ASP A 87 5.79 -13.21 -3.13
N VAL A 88 5.61 -11.91 -3.00
CA VAL A 88 6.02 -10.94 -4.03
C VAL A 88 7.52 -11.03 -4.36
N VAL A 89 8.37 -11.28 -3.34
CA VAL A 89 9.83 -11.29 -3.51
C VAL A 89 10.42 -12.69 -3.69
N ILE A 90 9.70 -13.74 -3.31
CA ILE A 90 10.17 -15.13 -3.32
C ILE A 90 10.76 -15.53 -4.69
N MET A 91 10.12 -15.09 -5.78
CA MET A 91 10.56 -15.43 -7.14
C MET A 91 11.94 -14.87 -7.47
N GLY A 92 12.28 -13.67 -7.00
CA GLY A 92 13.62 -13.12 -7.19
C GLY A 92 14.68 -13.98 -6.52
N PHE A 93 14.42 -14.46 -5.31
CA PHE A 93 15.36 -15.30 -4.56
C PHE A 93 15.50 -16.72 -5.13
N VAL A 94 14.44 -17.27 -5.68
CA VAL A 94 14.42 -18.62 -6.28
C VAL A 94 14.90 -18.62 -7.72
N GLY A 95 14.84 -17.49 -8.42
CA GLY A 95 15.18 -17.35 -9.84
C GLY A 95 16.52 -17.97 -10.25
N PRO A 96 17.66 -17.69 -9.56
CA PRO A 96 18.95 -18.30 -9.87
C PRO A 96 18.96 -19.83 -9.73
N ALA A 97 18.25 -20.37 -8.72
CA ALA A 97 18.15 -21.80 -8.51
C ALA A 97 17.28 -22.49 -9.59
N LEU A 98 16.21 -21.83 -10.05
CA LEU A 98 15.39 -22.31 -11.16
C LEU A 98 16.18 -22.33 -12.47
N LYS A 99 16.93 -21.26 -12.79
CA LYS A 99 17.81 -21.24 -13.97
C LYS A 99 18.79 -22.41 -13.95
N ALA A 100 19.40 -22.70 -12.80
CA ALA A 100 20.32 -23.80 -12.66
C ALA A 100 19.65 -25.17 -12.77
N ALA A 101 18.48 -25.36 -12.14
CA ALA A 101 17.78 -26.65 -12.11
C ALA A 101 17.12 -27.04 -13.44
N TRP A 102 16.60 -26.06 -14.18
CA TRP A 102 15.81 -26.30 -15.39
C TRP A 102 16.50 -25.78 -16.65
N HIS A 103 17.75 -25.31 -16.54
CA HIS A 103 18.54 -24.74 -17.63
C HIS A 103 17.81 -23.58 -18.36
N TRP A 104 17.03 -22.80 -17.60
CA TRP A 104 16.25 -21.68 -18.15
C TRP A 104 17.15 -20.51 -18.53
N SER A 105 16.80 -19.89 -19.66
CA SER A 105 17.30 -18.59 -20.06
C SER A 105 16.64 -17.46 -19.24
N ASN A 106 17.11 -16.23 -19.40
CA ASN A 106 16.44 -15.08 -18.81
C ASN A 106 15.06 -14.82 -19.44
N ASP A 107 14.89 -15.17 -20.73
CA ASP A 107 13.61 -15.05 -21.43
C ASP A 107 12.56 -16.04 -20.90
N ASP A 108 12.99 -17.23 -20.47
CA ASP A 108 12.10 -18.18 -19.81
C ASP A 108 11.70 -17.72 -18.41
N LEU A 109 12.59 -17.05 -17.69
CA LEU A 109 12.33 -16.58 -16.33
C LEU A 109 11.42 -15.36 -16.28
N ALA A 110 11.50 -14.45 -17.25
CA ALA A 110 10.73 -13.20 -17.25
C ALA A 110 9.21 -13.38 -17.21
N PRO A 111 8.57 -14.26 -18.03
CA PRO A 111 7.15 -14.56 -17.93
C PRO A 111 6.75 -15.11 -16.55
N VAL A 112 7.61 -15.94 -15.97
CA VAL A 112 7.39 -16.54 -14.64
C VAL A 112 7.41 -15.49 -13.53
N LEU A 113 8.35 -14.53 -13.60
CA LEU A 113 8.43 -13.39 -12.66
C LEU A 113 7.23 -12.46 -12.80
N SER A 114 6.77 -12.22 -14.04
CA SER A 114 5.67 -11.30 -14.32
C SER A 114 4.29 -11.89 -14.05
N ALA A 115 4.14 -13.23 -14.09
CA ALA A 115 2.84 -13.91 -14.01
C ALA A 115 2.06 -13.56 -12.73
N ALA A 116 2.70 -13.62 -11.57
CA ALA A 116 2.06 -13.28 -10.30
C ALA A 116 1.67 -11.79 -10.24
N LEU A 117 2.51 -10.89 -10.79
CA LEU A 117 2.25 -9.45 -10.81
C LEU A 117 1.07 -9.11 -11.74
N ALA A 118 0.97 -9.79 -12.88
CA ALA A 118 -0.17 -9.66 -13.78
C ALA A 118 -1.47 -10.16 -13.12
N GLY A 119 -1.41 -11.33 -12.49
CA GLY A 119 -2.52 -11.88 -11.71
C GLY A 119 -2.96 -10.94 -10.59
N LEU A 120 -2.02 -10.42 -9.81
CA LEU A 120 -2.26 -9.48 -8.70
C LEU A 120 -2.93 -8.19 -9.18
N THR A 121 -2.53 -7.68 -10.35
CA THR A 121 -3.13 -6.48 -10.93
C THR A 121 -4.60 -6.71 -11.27
N LEU A 122 -4.93 -7.82 -11.93
CA LEU A 122 -6.30 -8.17 -12.27
C LEU A 122 -7.13 -8.52 -11.02
N GLY A 123 -6.55 -9.26 -10.08
CA GLY A 123 -7.19 -9.63 -8.82
C GLY A 123 -7.60 -8.43 -7.97
N ALA A 124 -6.76 -7.39 -7.92
CA ALA A 124 -7.07 -6.16 -7.19
C ALA A 124 -8.28 -5.41 -7.76
N MET A 125 -8.55 -5.50 -9.06
CA MET A 125 -9.72 -4.88 -9.70
C MET A 125 -11.03 -5.58 -9.32
N VAL A 126 -10.97 -6.90 -9.13
CA VAL A 126 -12.14 -7.75 -8.89
C VAL A 126 -12.43 -7.90 -7.39
N ALA A 127 -11.42 -7.84 -6.55
CA ALA A 127 -11.52 -8.15 -5.13
C ALA A 127 -12.44 -7.18 -4.36
N GLY A 128 -12.41 -5.88 -4.67
CA GLY A 128 -13.29 -4.88 -4.03
C GLY A 128 -14.76 -5.23 -4.20
N PRO A 129 -15.30 -5.33 -5.43
CA PRO A 129 -16.66 -5.75 -5.69
C PRO A 129 -17.04 -7.11 -5.05
N LEU A 130 -16.14 -8.09 -5.08
CA LEU A 130 -16.39 -9.38 -4.43
C LEU A 130 -16.53 -9.25 -2.91
N GLY A 131 -15.69 -8.40 -2.27
CA GLY A 131 -15.76 -8.14 -0.84
C GLY A 131 -17.08 -7.48 -0.41
N ASP A 132 -17.60 -6.58 -1.22
CA ASP A 132 -18.89 -5.92 -0.98
C ASP A 132 -20.09 -6.86 -1.22
N LEU A 133 -19.96 -7.83 -2.13
CA LEU A 133 -21.02 -8.82 -2.44
C LEU A 133 -21.05 -9.96 -1.43
N PHE A 134 -19.93 -10.59 -1.13
CA PHE A 134 -19.83 -11.84 -0.37
C PHE A 134 -19.37 -11.67 1.07
N GLY A 135 -18.92 -10.47 1.44
CA GLY A 135 -18.34 -10.17 2.75
C GLY A 135 -16.81 -10.20 2.72
N ARG A 136 -16.22 -9.25 3.41
CA ARG A 136 -14.77 -8.99 3.36
C ARG A 136 -13.95 -10.13 3.95
N ARG A 137 -14.42 -10.71 5.08
CA ARG A 137 -13.77 -11.85 5.71
C ARG A 137 -13.77 -13.07 4.79
N ARG A 138 -14.94 -13.40 4.18
CA ARG A 138 -15.04 -14.59 3.34
C ARG A 138 -14.11 -14.51 2.14
N VAL A 139 -14.13 -13.37 1.44
CA VAL A 139 -13.27 -13.17 0.26
C VAL A 139 -11.80 -13.17 0.65
N LEU A 140 -11.44 -12.58 1.79
CA LEU A 140 -10.07 -12.60 2.30
C LEU A 140 -9.62 -14.03 2.64
N CYS A 141 -10.43 -14.83 3.38
CA CYS A 141 -10.07 -16.21 3.73
C CYS A 141 -9.94 -17.09 2.49
N VAL A 142 -10.91 -17.00 1.54
CA VAL A 142 -10.84 -17.76 0.28
C VAL A 142 -9.64 -17.32 -0.55
N GLY A 143 -9.37 -16.02 -0.65
CA GLY A 143 -8.20 -15.48 -1.36
C GLY A 143 -6.89 -16.01 -0.78
N VAL A 144 -6.71 -15.96 0.55
CA VAL A 144 -5.51 -16.49 1.22
C VAL A 144 -5.38 -18.00 1.06
N MET A 145 -6.48 -18.75 1.09
CA MET A 145 -6.48 -20.21 0.84
C MET A 145 -6.07 -20.53 -0.60
N MET A 146 -6.67 -19.86 -1.57
CA MET A 146 -6.34 -20.04 -3.00
C MET A 146 -4.90 -19.65 -3.29
N PHE A 147 -4.46 -18.50 -2.76
CA PHE A 147 -3.08 -18.07 -2.85
C PHE A 147 -2.12 -19.14 -2.31
N GLY A 148 -2.35 -19.65 -1.08
CA GLY A 148 -1.51 -20.69 -0.47
C GLY A 148 -1.52 -21.98 -1.28
N LEU A 149 -2.69 -22.43 -1.75
CA LEU A 149 -2.84 -23.65 -2.54
C LEU A 149 -2.05 -23.56 -3.86
N PHE A 150 -2.23 -22.49 -4.62
CA PHE A 150 -1.54 -22.34 -5.91
C PHE A 150 -0.05 -22.08 -5.74
N THR A 151 0.38 -21.40 -4.67
CA THR A 151 1.81 -21.30 -4.32
C THR A 151 2.40 -22.67 -3.96
N LEU A 152 1.67 -23.51 -3.23
CA LEU A 152 2.10 -24.89 -2.94
C LEU A 152 2.22 -25.73 -4.22
N LEU A 153 1.24 -25.61 -5.14
CA LEU A 153 1.25 -26.31 -6.43
C LEU A 153 2.45 -25.93 -7.32
N VAL A 154 3.01 -24.71 -7.16
CA VAL A 154 4.24 -24.33 -7.86
C VAL A 154 5.38 -25.28 -7.53
N ALA A 155 5.48 -25.81 -6.30
CA ALA A 155 6.52 -26.78 -5.94
C ALA A 155 6.40 -28.11 -6.70
N THR A 156 5.25 -28.42 -7.28
CA THR A 156 4.98 -29.62 -8.08
C THR A 156 5.01 -29.38 -9.58
N ALA A 157 5.31 -28.15 -10.03
CA ALA A 157 5.34 -27.82 -11.45
C ALA A 157 6.41 -28.63 -12.18
N THR A 158 6.05 -29.18 -13.32
CA THR A 158 6.91 -30.02 -14.16
C THR A 158 7.43 -29.29 -15.40
N ASP A 159 6.81 -28.18 -15.74
CA ASP A 159 7.18 -27.34 -16.88
C ASP A 159 6.89 -25.84 -16.60
N GLN A 160 7.36 -24.99 -17.49
CA GLN A 160 7.24 -23.55 -17.39
C GLN A 160 5.78 -23.08 -17.41
N TRP A 161 4.91 -23.72 -18.22
CA TRP A 161 3.51 -23.29 -18.36
C TRP A 161 2.70 -23.56 -17.08
N HIS A 162 2.90 -24.72 -16.46
CA HIS A 162 2.31 -25.00 -15.13
C HIS A 162 2.78 -23.99 -14.10
N PHE A 163 4.08 -23.65 -14.12
CA PHE A 163 4.63 -22.66 -13.22
C PHE A 163 3.97 -21.29 -13.40
N ILE A 164 3.89 -20.80 -14.66
CA ILE A 164 3.24 -19.53 -15.00
C ILE A 164 1.77 -19.54 -14.59
N ALA A 165 1.01 -20.60 -14.90
CA ALA A 165 -0.41 -20.71 -14.60
C ALA A 165 -0.66 -20.66 -13.08
N TYR A 166 0.09 -21.44 -12.31
CA TYR A 166 -0.05 -21.45 -10.84
C TYR A 166 0.32 -20.09 -10.22
N ARG A 167 1.40 -19.46 -10.67
CA ARG A 167 1.80 -18.13 -10.23
C ARG A 167 0.79 -17.05 -10.58
N PHE A 168 0.21 -17.11 -11.77
CA PHE A 168 -0.84 -16.18 -12.20
C PHE A 168 -2.10 -16.30 -11.31
N ILE A 169 -2.56 -17.53 -11.04
CA ILE A 169 -3.75 -17.77 -10.20
C ILE A 169 -3.46 -17.39 -8.75
N ALA A 170 -2.27 -17.70 -8.22
CA ALA A 170 -1.84 -17.26 -6.90
C ALA A 170 -1.85 -15.73 -6.80
N GLY A 171 -1.30 -15.03 -7.79
CA GLY A 171 -1.32 -13.58 -7.90
C GLY A 171 -2.74 -13.01 -7.96
N LEU A 172 -3.64 -13.62 -8.77
CA LEU A 172 -5.05 -13.22 -8.86
C LEU A 172 -5.74 -13.26 -7.47
N ALA A 173 -5.50 -14.32 -6.72
CA ALA A 173 -6.02 -14.47 -5.36
C ALA A 173 -5.42 -13.44 -4.39
N MET A 174 -4.13 -13.11 -4.55
CA MET A 174 -3.38 -12.12 -3.76
C MET A 174 -3.89 -10.69 -3.93
N GLY A 175 -4.38 -10.32 -5.12
CA GLY A 175 -4.67 -8.92 -5.47
C GLY A 175 -5.64 -8.22 -4.52
N GLY A 176 -6.52 -8.97 -3.85
CA GLY A 176 -7.47 -8.45 -2.87
C GLY A 176 -7.01 -8.47 -1.41
N ILE A 177 -5.93 -9.17 -1.10
CA ILE A 177 -5.52 -9.45 0.28
C ILE A 177 -5.22 -8.15 1.04
N MET A 178 -4.30 -7.34 0.51
CA MET A 178 -3.85 -6.12 1.18
C MET A 178 -4.96 -5.09 1.40
N PRO A 179 -5.77 -4.70 0.41
CA PRO A 179 -6.85 -3.74 0.62
C PRO A 179 -7.95 -4.26 1.54
N MET A 180 -8.26 -5.56 1.51
CA MET A 180 -9.26 -6.15 2.41
C MET A 180 -8.76 -6.24 3.85
N ALA A 181 -7.51 -6.65 4.08
CA ALA A 181 -6.90 -6.67 5.39
C ALA A 181 -6.84 -5.25 5.99
N ALA A 182 -6.46 -4.24 5.18
CA ALA A 182 -6.45 -2.84 5.60
C ALA A 182 -7.86 -2.35 5.95
N THR A 183 -8.87 -2.72 5.17
CA THR A 183 -10.26 -2.33 5.44
C THR A 183 -10.78 -2.94 6.74
N LEU A 184 -10.57 -4.25 6.94
CA LEU A 184 -10.94 -4.90 8.19
C LEU A 184 -10.19 -4.30 9.39
N ALA A 185 -8.88 -4.07 9.27
CA ALA A 185 -8.11 -3.39 10.31
C ALA A 185 -8.68 -2.00 10.65
N THR A 186 -9.05 -1.22 9.62
CA THR A 186 -9.64 0.12 9.78
C THR A 186 -11.00 0.08 10.48
N GLU A 187 -11.83 -0.94 10.20
CA GLU A 187 -13.16 -1.08 10.81
C GLU A 187 -13.11 -1.43 12.29
N TYR A 188 -12.14 -2.26 12.67
CA TYR A 188 -11.98 -2.71 14.05
C TYR A 188 -11.06 -1.80 14.88
N ALA A 189 -10.32 -0.87 14.26
CA ALA A 189 -9.42 0.04 14.95
C ALA A 189 -10.16 1.27 15.49
N PRO A 190 -10.01 1.63 16.79
CA PRO A 190 -10.49 2.90 17.34
C PRO A 190 -9.89 4.09 16.62
N ARG A 191 -10.66 5.17 16.44
CA ARG A 191 -10.26 6.38 15.70
C ARG A 191 -8.91 6.95 16.16
N ALA A 192 -8.68 6.99 17.46
CA ALA A 192 -7.45 7.54 18.06
C ALA A 192 -6.16 6.76 17.66
N ARG A 193 -6.26 5.45 17.33
CA ARG A 193 -5.12 4.59 17.00
C ARG A 193 -5.21 3.97 15.61
N ARG A 194 -6.24 4.34 14.84
CA ARG A 194 -6.53 3.73 13.52
C ARG A 194 -5.37 3.86 12.56
N SER A 195 -4.79 5.03 12.41
CA SER A 195 -3.65 5.27 11.53
C SER A 195 -2.46 4.38 11.91
N LEU A 196 -2.09 4.34 13.18
CA LEU A 196 -0.99 3.50 13.69
C LEU A 196 -1.24 2.02 13.40
N LEU A 197 -2.43 1.50 13.73
CA LEU A 197 -2.74 0.07 13.57
C LEU A 197 -2.76 -0.35 12.10
N VAL A 198 -3.30 0.49 11.21
CA VAL A 198 -3.29 0.25 9.76
C VAL A 198 -1.86 0.31 9.22
N THR A 199 -1.04 1.25 9.69
CA THR A 199 0.39 1.32 9.31
C THR A 199 1.14 0.07 9.74
N ILE A 200 0.88 -0.46 10.95
CA ILE A 200 1.46 -1.74 11.40
C ILE A 200 1.07 -2.88 10.46
N VAL A 201 -0.19 -2.97 10.04
CA VAL A 201 -0.63 -3.99 9.09
C VAL A 201 0.12 -3.88 7.77
N PHE A 202 0.27 -2.68 7.21
CA PHE A 202 1.04 -2.47 5.97
C PHE A 202 2.54 -2.74 6.12
N ALA A 203 3.11 -2.46 7.32
CA ALA A 203 4.51 -2.81 7.60
C ALA A 203 4.77 -4.32 7.53
N GLY A 204 3.73 -5.15 7.69
CA GLY A 204 3.79 -6.59 7.47
C GLY A 204 4.35 -6.95 6.10
N PHE A 205 3.99 -6.23 5.04
CA PHE A 205 4.50 -6.47 3.69
C PHE A 205 6.04 -6.41 3.62
N THR A 206 6.61 -5.37 4.16
CA THR A 206 8.08 -5.19 4.13
C THR A 206 8.80 -6.16 5.08
N VAL A 207 8.18 -6.52 6.20
CA VAL A 207 8.67 -7.58 7.10
C VAL A 207 8.66 -8.93 6.39
N GLY A 208 7.57 -9.24 5.67
CA GLY A 208 7.46 -10.45 4.87
C GLY A 208 8.48 -10.52 3.74
N ALA A 209 8.67 -9.42 3.02
CA ALA A 209 9.64 -9.32 1.94
C ALA A 209 11.08 -9.52 2.43
N ALA A 210 11.48 -8.87 3.53
CA ALA A 210 12.81 -9.05 4.13
C ALA A 210 12.99 -10.45 4.71
N GLY A 211 12.01 -10.92 5.50
CA GLY A 211 12.03 -12.26 6.10
C GLY A 211 12.06 -13.37 5.06
N GLY A 212 11.33 -13.17 3.94
CA GLY A 212 11.34 -14.09 2.80
C GLY A 212 12.71 -14.26 2.18
N GLY A 213 13.49 -13.18 2.07
CA GLY A 213 14.85 -13.23 1.56
C GLY A 213 15.79 -14.01 2.46
N PHE A 214 15.76 -13.77 3.77
CA PHE A 214 16.58 -14.54 4.73
C PHE A 214 16.16 -16.00 4.79
N LEU A 215 14.85 -16.27 4.75
CA LEU A 215 14.35 -17.64 4.75
C LEU A 215 14.76 -18.39 3.47
N ALA A 216 14.65 -17.76 2.30
CA ALA A 216 15.08 -18.34 1.04
C ALA A 216 16.61 -18.61 1.03
N ALA A 217 17.43 -17.68 1.57
CA ALA A 217 18.86 -17.85 1.71
C ALA A 217 19.24 -19.08 2.56
N TRP A 218 18.36 -19.49 3.49
CA TRP A 218 18.56 -20.69 4.28
C TRP A 218 17.92 -21.94 3.66
N LEU A 219 16.68 -21.85 3.16
CA LEU A 219 15.93 -22.99 2.62
C LEU A 219 16.53 -23.53 1.31
N VAL A 220 16.85 -22.64 0.36
CA VAL A 220 17.25 -23.05 -0.99
C VAL A 220 18.52 -23.90 -1.01
N PRO A 221 19.61 -23.54 -0.28
CA PRO A 221 20.81 -24.36 -0.25
C PRO A 221 20.63 -25.74 0.42
N HIS A 222 19.70 -25.85 1.41
CA HIS A 222 19.54 -27.08 2.20
C HIS A 222 18.50 -28.04 1.63
N TRP A 223 17.38 -27.51 1.08
CA TRP A 223 16.22 -28.32 0.67
C TRP A 223 15.71 -27.99 -0.74
N GLY A 224 16.50 -27.23 -1.50
CA GLY A 224 16.13 -26.86 -2.88
C GLY A 224 15.08 -25.76 -2.93
N TRP A 225 14.85 -25.25 -4.14
CA TRP A 225 13.93 -24.12 -4.40
C TRP A 225 12.46 -24.45 -4.09
N GLN A 226 12.05 -25.71 -4.20
CA GLN A 226 10.69 -26.18 -3.92
C GLN A 226 10.28 -25.91 -2.46
N SER A 227 11.22 -26.00 -1.52
CA SER A 227 10.98 -25.82 -0.09
C SER A 227 10.42 -24.45 0.24
N VAL A 228 10.81 -23.42 -0.51
CA VAL A 228 10.36 -22.05 -0.33
C VAL A 228 8.88 -21.91 -0.73
N PHE A 229 8.46 -22.61 -1.80
CA PHE A 229 7.05 -22.66 -2.21
C PHE A 229 6.17 -23.52 -1.31
N VAL A 230 6.74 -24.60 -0.77
CA VAL A 230 6.04 -25.41 0.26
C VAL A 230 5.76 -24.57 1.51
N PHE A 231 6.74 -23.83 2.00
CA PHE A 231 6.56 -22.92 3.12
C PHE A 231 5.55 -21.82 2.77
N GLY A 232 5.77 -21.14 1.65
CA GLY A 232 4.91 -20.04 1.15
C GLY A 232 3.49 -20.47 0.81
N GLY A 233 3.23 -21.76 0.62
CA GLY A 233 1.91 -22.32 0.39
C GLY A 233 1.23 -22.81 1.68
N VAL A 234 1.92 -23.64 2.46
CA VAL A 234 1.36 -24.26 3.68
C VAL A 234 1.01 -23.20 4.73
N VAL A 235 1.91 -22.23 4.99
CA VAL A 235 1.68 -21.22 6.02
C VAL A 235 0.45 -20.37 5.76
N PRO A 236 0.22 -19.80 4.56
CA PRO A 236 -1.02 -19.10 4.25
C PRO A 236 -2.27 -19.97 4.33
N MET A 237 -2.20 -21.24 3.91
CA MET A 237 -3.34 -22.17 4.03
C MET A 237 -3.73 -22.38 5.50
N VAL A 238 -2.76 -22.63 6.38
CA VAL A 238 -3.01 -22.74 7.82
C VAL A 238 -3.55 -21.43 8.38
N LEU A 239 -2.97 -20.30 7.98
CA LEU A 239 -3.43 -18.98 8.41
C LEU A 239 -4.87 -18.72 7.95
N SER A 240 -5.24 -19.11 6.73
CA SER A 240 -6.62 -19.01 6.24
C SER A 240 -7.60 -19.81 7.09
N LEU A 241 -7.25 -21.03 7.50
CA LEU A 241 -8.09 -21.85 8.39
C LEU A 241 -8.24 -21.19 9.77
N VAL A 242 -7.16 -20.66 10.34
CA VAL A 242 -7.17 -19.92 11.60
C VAL A 242 -8.07 -18.68 11.48
N MET A 243 -7.95 -17.92 10.38
CA MET A 243 -8.79 -16.76 10.10
C MET A 243 -10.26 -17.15 9.93
N ALA A 244 -10.54 -18.25 9.24
CA ALA A 244 -11.90 -18.77 9.08
C ALA A 244 -12.52 -19.17 10.43
N ALA A 245 -11.74 -19.58 11.41
CA ALA A 245 -12.22 -19.90 12.74
C ALA A 245 -12.37 -18.68 13.67
N LEU A 246 -11.40 -17.76 13.64
CA LEU A 246 -11.26 -16.72 14.67
C LEU A 246 -11.67 -15.32 14.21
N MET A 247 -11.57 -15.01 12.91
CA MET A 247 -11.79 -13.66 12.40
C MET A 247 -13.28 -13.37 12.25
N PRO A 248 -13.81 -12.24 12.76
CA PRO A 248 -15.19 -11.84 12.56
C PRO A 248 -15.40 -11.27 11.13
N GLU A 249 -16.65 -11.26 10.69
CA GLU A 249 -17.04 -10.55 9.46
C GLU A 249 -17.02 -9.03 9.70
N SER A 250 -16.84 -8.26 8.64
CA SER A 250 -16.93 -6.79 8.65
C SER A 250 -18.24 -6.33 9.30
N LEU A 251 -18.14 -5.47 10.31
CA LEU A 251 -19.31 -4.89 10.99
C LEU A 251 -20.10 -4.00 10.02
N THR A 252 -19.41 -3.21 9.18
CA THR A 252 -20.05 -2.39 8.14
C THR A 252 -20.85 -3.24 7.17
N TYR A 253 -20.28 -4.38 6.71
CA TYR A 253 -20.97 -5.30 5.83
C TYR A 253 -22.21 -5.94 6.50
N LEU A 254 -22.09 -6.36 7.77
CA LEU A 254 -23.22 -7.00 8.48
C LEU A 254 -24.37 -6.02 8.72
N VAL A 255 -24.09 -4.78 9.10
CA VAL A 255 -25.13 -3.75 9.31
C VAL A 255 -25.77 -3.37 7.98
N HIS A 256 -24.97 -3.15 6.91
CA HIS A 256 -25.50 -2.77 5.59
C HIS A 256 -26.41 -3.86 4.97
N ARG A 257 -26.07 -5.14 5.18
CA ARG A 257 -26.86 -6.29 4.71
C ARG A 257 -28.00 -6.67 5.65
N GLN A 258 -28.32 -5.83 6.65
CA GLN A 258 -29.33 -6.14 7.67
C GLN A 258 -29.13 -7.52 8.30
N GLY A 259 -27.87 -7.87 8.55
CA GLY A 259 -27.52 -9.15 9.17
C GLY A 259 -28.13 -9.32 10.57
N SER A 260 -28.12 -10.54 11.08
CA SER A 260 -28.65 -10.86 12.41
C SER A 260 -28.05 -9.94 13.48
N GLN A 261 -28.90 -9.14 14.15
CA GLN A 261 -28.53 -8.28 15.25
C GLN A 261 -27.81 -9.05 16.39
N ALA A 262 -28.23 -10.31 16.63
CA ALA A 262 -27.56 -11.18 17.58
C ALA A 262 -26.10 -11.50 17.20
N ARG A 263 -25.79 -11.60 15.90
CA ARG A 263 -24.41 -11.81 15.43
C ARG A 263 -23.58 -10.54 15.58
N ILE A 264 -24.14 -9.39 15.24
CA ILE A 264 -23.47 -8.09 15.41
C ILE A 264 -23.20 -7.86 16.89
N ARG A 265 -24.19 -8.05 17.76
CA ARG A 265 -24.06 -7.94 19.22
C ARG A 265 -22.92 -8.81 19.76
N ARG A 266 -22.84 -10.08 19.37
CA ARG A 266 -21.78 -10.99 19.81
C ARG A 266 -20.37 -10.48 19.45
N ILE A 267 -20.22 -9.89 18.26
CA ILE A 267 -18.93 -9.32 17.83
C ILE A 267 -18.62 -8.05 18.62
N VAL A 268 -19.61 -7.16 18.76
CA VAL A 268 -19.47 -5.89 19.49
C VAL A 268 -19.15 -6.16 20.96
N GLU A 269 -19.83 -7.13 21.58
CA GLU A 269 -19.59 -7.52 22.98
C GLU A 269 -18.17 -8.06 23.21
N ARG A 270 -17.58 -8.77 22.22
CA ARG A 270 -16.19 -9.18 22.30
C ARG A 270 -15.21 -8.00 22.15
N CYS A 271 -15.59 -6.98 21.36
CA CYS A 271 -14.78 -5.76 21.22
C CYS A 271 -14.90 -4.82 22.41
N ALA A 272 -16.12 -4.73 22.98
CA ALA A 272 -16.49 -3.78 24.04
C ALA A 272 -17.44 -4.45 25.05
N PRO A 273 -16.93 -5.26 25.99
CA PRO A 273 -17.75 -5.98 26.95
C PRO A 273 -18.64 -5.04 27.78
N GLY A 274 -19.89 -5.47 28.02
CA GLY A 274 -20.86 -4.72 28.83
C GLY A 274 -21.43 -3.47 28.17
N SER A 275 -21.34 -3.35 26.85
CA SER A 275 -21.81 -2.14 26.15
C SER A 275 -23.15 -2.31 25.42
N THR A 276 -23.73 -3.51 25.43
CA THR A 276 -24.93 -3.81 24.63
C THR A 276 -26.03 -4.40 25.53
N SER A 277 -27.27 -3.95 25.31
CA SER A 277 -28.49 -4.57 25.87
C SER A 277 -29.18 -5.46 24.82
N GLU A 278 -30.16 -6.28 25.26
CA GLU A 278 -30.90 -7.14 24.35
C GLU A 278 -31.69 -6.38 23.28
N ASP A 279 -32.14 -5.17 23.62
CA ASP A 279 -32.94 -4.31 22.74
C ASP A 279 -32.12 -3.33 21.91
N THR A 280 -30.77 -3.44 21.91
CA THR A 280 -29.91 -2.54 21.14
C THR A 280 -29.95 -2.86 19.64
N VAL A 281 -30.34 -1.88 18.84
CA VAL A 281 -30.27 -1.89 17.37
C VAL A 281 -29.00 -1.20 16.92
N PHE A 282 -28.15 -1.95 16.16
CA PHE A 282 -26.90 -1.44 15.66
C PHE A 282 -27.09 -0.73 14.33
N VAL A 283 -26.59 0.51 14.26
CA VAL A 283 -26.64 1.36 13.07
C VAL A 283 -25.23 1.81 12.71
N LEU A 284 -25.04 2.17 11.43
CA LEU A 284 -23.86 2.92 11.00
C LEU A 284 -24.16 4.41 11.02
N PRO A 285 -23.15 5.28 11.28
CA PRO A 285 -23.33 6.71 11.18
C PRO A 285 -23.86 7.03 9.80
N ALA A 286 -24.85 7.92 9.70
CA ALA A 286 -25.25 8.48 8.43
C ALA A 286 -23.98 9.08 7.79
N GLN A 287 -23.48 8.45 6.74
CA GLN A 287 -22.39 9.04 5.99
C GLN A 287 -22.96 10.34 5.43
N SER A 288 -22.45 11.48 5.89
CA SER A 288 -22.62 12.74 5.20
C SER A 288 -22.09 12.49 3.77
N ARG A 289 -22.99 12.22 2.83
CA ARG A 289 -22.69 12.30 1.42
C ARG A 289 -22.26 13.73 1.20
N VAL A 290 -20.96 13.94 1.10
CA VAL A 290 -20.47 15.14 0.46
C VAL A 290 -20.91 14.98 -0.99
N GLU A 291 -22.06 15.57 -1.32
CA GLU A 291 -22.56 15.67 -2.68
C GLU A 291 -21.61 16.57 -3.46
N SER A 292 -20.48 15.99 -3.88
CA SER A 292 -19.69 16.62 -4.92
C SER A 292 -20.44 16.38 -6.22
N HIS A 293 -20.97 17.43 -6.83
CA HIS A 293 -21.65 17.39 -8.13
C HIS A 293 -20.70 16.93 -9.25
N GLU A 294 -19.41 16.95 -9.03
CA GLU A 294 -18.38 16.51 -9.97
C GLU A 294 -17.99 15.04 -9.75
N ARG A 295 -17.88 14.30 -10.83
CA ARG A 295 -17.39 12.91 -10.79
C ARG A 295 -15.92 12.90 -10.37
N PRO A 296 -15.47 11.97 -9.48
CA PRO A 296 -14.09 11.90 -8.99
C PRO A 296 -13.04 11.92 -10.10
N VAL A 297 -13.31 11.27 -11.25
CA VAL A 297 -12.42 11.25 -12.42
C VAL A 297 -12.26 12.65 -13.03
N GLN A 298 -13.35 13.43 -13.09
CA GLN A 298 -13.31 14.80 -13.61
C GLN A 298 -12.46 15.72 -12.72
N ILE A 299 -12.51 15.52 -11.40
CA ILE A 299 -11.69 16.27 -10.45
C ILE A 299 -10.19 15.94 -10.67
N VAL A 300 -9.83 14.66 -10.77
CA VAL A 300 -8.44 14.21 -10.95
C VAL A 300 -7.84 14.74 -12.26
N LEU A 301 -8.64 14.83 -13.32
CA LEU A 301 -8.21 15.26 -14.67
C LEU A 301 -8.53 16.72 -14.98
N ASN A 302 -9.06 17.50 -14.04
CA ASN A 302 -9.33 18.90 -14.25
C ASN A 302 -8.03 19.71 -14.45
N ARG A 303 -8.15 20.94 -14.95
CA ARG A 303 -7.00 21.78 -15.29
C ARG A 303 -6.03 22.01 -14.12
N HIS A 304 -6.53 22.00 -12.89
CA HIS A 304 -5.72 22.24 -11.70
C HIS A 304 -4.92 20.99 -11.29
N TYR A 305 -5.51 19.78 -11.31
CA TYR A 305 -4.89 18.56 -10.81
C TYR A 305 -4.19 17.73 -11.88
N ARG A 306 -4.57 17.84 -13.17
CA ARG A 306 -4.09 16.95 -14.24
C ARG A 306 -2.56 16.86 -14.33
N ALA A 307 -1.86 17.98 -14.29
CA ALA A 307 -0.40 17.99 -14.40
C ALA A 307 0.25 17.23 -13.24
N GLY A 308 -0.18 17.51 -12.00
CA GLY A 308 0.30 16.81 -10.81
C GLY A 308 -0.10 15.33 -10.79
N SER A 309 -1.28 14.98 -11.31
CA SER A 309 -1.73 13.59 -11.45
C SER A 309 -0.81 12.82 -12.38
N PHE A 310 -0.55 13.32 -13.58
CA PHE A 310 0.37 12.66 -14.53
C PHE A 310 1.79 12.56 -13.98
N MET A 311 2.30 13.61 -13.31
CA MET A 311 3.61 13.56 -12.66
C MET A 311 3.65 12.46 -11.58
N LEU A 312 2.67 12.39 -10.68
CA LEU A 312 2.59 11.38 -9.63
C LEU A 312 2.50 9.97 -10.20
N TRP A 313 1.69 9.78 -11.25
CA TRP A 313 1.54 8.47 -11.90
C TRP A 313 2.82 8.03 -12.60
N SER A 314 3.52 8.95 -13.29
CA SER A 314 4.82 8.67 -13.90
C SER A 314 5.89 8.35 -12.86
N ILE A 315 5.94 9.10 -11.76
CA ILE A 315 6.85 8.84 -10.64
C ILE A 315 6.59 7.44 -10.07
N TYR A 316 5.34 7.08 -9.83
CA TYR A 316 4.99 5.80 -9.21
C TYR A 316 5.19 4.62 -10.17
N PHE A 317 5.00 4.83 -11.47
CA PHE A 317 5.36 3.87 -12.52
C PHE A 317 6.87 3.57 -12.49
N LEU A 318 7.71 4.62 -12.52
CA LEU A 318 9.16 4.47 -12.46
C LEU A 318 9.62 3.87 -11.12
N HIS A 319 8.97 4.23 -10.02
CA HIS A 319 9.23 3.67 -8.70
C HIS A 319 9.00 2.16 -8.67
N LEU A 320 7.80 1.70 -9.07
CA LEU A 320 7.50 0.26 -9.08
C LEU A 320 8.36 -0.49 -10.10
N PHE A 321 8.66 0.12 -11.26
CA PHE A 321 9.61 -0.45 -12.21
C PHE A 321 10.97 -0.73 -11.55
N LEU A 322 11.55 0.26 -10.82
CA LEU A 322 12.82 0.12 -10.11
C LEU A 322 12.77 -0.96 -9.05
N VAL A 323 11.80 -0.86 -8.15
CA VAL A 323 11.70 -1.72 -6.97
C VAL A 323 11.48 -3.18 -7.36
N TYR A 324 10.60 -3.42 -8.34
CA TYR A 324 10.30 -4.77 -8.80
C TYR A 324 11.42 -5.36 -9.68
N LEU A 325 12.12 -4.53 -10.47
CA LEU A 325 13.29 -5.01 -11.20
C LEU A 325 14.37 -5.48 -10.24
N LEU A 326 14.72 -4.66 -9.25
CA LEU A 326 15.69 -5.04 -8.22
C LEU A 326 15.22 -6.23 -7.39
N GLY A 327 13.96 -6.23 -6.95
CA GLY A 327 13.39 -7.34 -6.18
C GLY A 327 13.41 -8.67 -6.91
N SER A 328 13.22 -8.66 -8.24
CA SER A 328 13.14 -9.86 -9.07
C SER A 328 14.50 -10.33 -9.60
N TRP A 329 15.36 -9.40 -10.00
CA TRP A 329 16.57 -9.73 -10.74
C TRP A 329 17.87 -9.55 -9.96
N LEU A 330 17.88 -8.79 -8.85
CA LEU A 330 19.11 -8.56 -8.07
C LEU A 330 19.79 -9.85 -7.62
N PRO A 331 19.10 -10.89 -7.08
CA PRO A 331 19.74 -12.16 -6.73
C PRO A 331 20.39 -12.84 -7.94
N THR A 332 19.72 -12.82 -9.10
CA THR A 332 20.26 -13.40 -10.35
C THR A 332 21.49 -12.62 -10.82
N MET A 333 21.42 -11.30 -10.85
CA MET A 333 22.54 -10.44 -11.26
C MET A 333 23.77 -10.63 -10.37
N LEU A 334 23.57 -10.75 -9.05
CA LEU A 334 24.66 -11.00 -8.10
C LEU A 334 25.26 -12.38 -8.28
N LYS A 335 24.43 -13.40 -8.55
CA LYS A 335 24.88 -14.76 -8.85
C LYS A 335 25.69 -14.81 -10.16
N ASP A 336 25.20 -14.16 -11.22
CA ASP A 336 25.89 -14.07 -12.52
C ASP A 336 27.19 -13.25 -12.42
N ALA A 337 27.29 -12.32 -11.44
CA ALA A 337 28.53 -11.59 -11.10
C ALA A 337 29.54 -12.44 -10.27
N GLY A 338 29.26 -13.72 -10.01
CA GLY A 338 30.17 -14.67 -9.36
C GLY A 338 29.97 -14.79 -7.85
N MET A 339 28.89 -14.23 -7.27
CA MET A 339 28.58 -14.41 -5.85
C MET A 339 27.99 -15.79 -5.58
N ASP A 340 28.20 -16.32 -4.37
CA ASP A 340 27.47 -17.49 -3.93
C ASP A 340 25.96 -17.23 -3.78
N LEU A 341 25.14 -18.27 -4.00
CA LEU A 341 23.68 -18.17 -3.96
C LEU A 341 23.17 -17.61 -2.63
N GLN A 342 23.76 -18.03 -1.53
CA GLN A 342 23.39 -17.55 -0.20
C GLN A 342 23.76 -16.07 -0.01
N GLN A 343 24.95 -15.68 -0.44
CA GLN A 343 25.39 -14.27 -0.38
C GLN A 343 24.49 -13.36 -1.23
N ALA A 344 24.17 -13.77 -2.45
CA ALA A 344 23.29 -13.05 -3.35
C ALA A 344 21.87 -12.85 -2.73
N ALA A 345 21.34 -13.90 -2.09
CA ALA A 345 20.08 -13.83 -1.39
C ALA A 345 20.12 -12.89 -0.19
N ILE A 346 21.18 -12.92 0.63
CA ILE A 346 21.31 -12.04 1.80
C ILE A 346 21.46 -10.58 1.38
N ILE A 347 22.29 -10.25 0.37
CA ILE A 347 22.41 -8.88 -0.15
C ILE A 347 21.05 -8.37 -0.61
N SER A 348 20.31 -9.20 -1.33
CA SER A 348 18.96 -8.83 -1.81
C SER A 348 17.95 -8.72 -0.65
N ALA A 349 18.08 -9.51 0.41
CA ALA A 349 17.30 -9.37 1.63
C ALA A 349 17.60 -8.07 2.37
N MET A 350 18.86 -7.61 2.36
CA MET A 350 19.25 -6.31 2.93
C MET A 350 18.60 -5.15 2.17
N PHE A 351 18.47 -5.25 0.85
CA PHE A 351 17.68 -4.29 0.06
C PHE A 351 16.21 -4.24 0.53
N GLN A 352 15.59 -5.38 0.80
CA GLN A 352 14.22 -5.41 1.31
C GLN A 352 14.12 -4.87 2.73
N LEU A 353 15.08 -5.20 3.61
CA LEU A 353 15.13 -4.75 4.99
C LEU A 353 15.31 -3.22 5.11
N GLY A 354 16.01 -2.60 4.17
CA GLY A 354 16.13 -1.15 4.09
C GLY A 354 14.78 -0.42 3.99
N GLY A 355 13.79 -1.03 3.31
CA GLY A 355 12.47 -0.43 3.08
C GLY A 355 11.74 0.04 4.34
N PRO A 356 11.47 -0.84 5.34
CA PRO A 356 10.78 -0.47 6.57
C PRO A 356 11.47 0.64 7.35
N LEU A 357 12.79 0.53 7.50
CA LEU A 357 13.58 1.52 8.24
C LEU A 357 13.66 2.84 7.48
N GLY A 358 13.82 2.77 6.16
CA GLY A 358 13.73 3.93 5.28
C GLY A 358 12.38 4.62 5.35
N SER A 359 11.27 3.87 5.34
CA SER A 359 9.91 4.43 5.46
C SER A 359 9.71 5.22 6.76
N ILE A 360 10.19 4.69 7.89
CA ILE A 360 10.12 5.39 9.19
C ILE A 360 10.95 6.66 9.16
N LEU A 361 12.20 6.57 8.68
CA LEU A 361 13.10 7.71 8.60
C LEU A 361 12.57 8.80 7.66
N LEU A 362 12.12 8.42 6.46
CA LEU A 362 11.59 9.37 5.49
C LEU A 362 10.27 9.98 5.97
N GLY A 363 9.38 9.21 6.62
CA GLY A 363 8.18 9.73 7.27
C GLY A 363 8.52 10.81 8.30
N TRP A 364 9.46 10.53 9.19
CA TRP A 364 9.92 11.48 10.20
C TRP A 364 10.58 12.75 9.58
N LEU A 365 11.33 12.59 8.48
CA LEU A 365 11.91 13.73 7.76
C LEU A 365 10.83 14.55 7.05
N MET A 366 9.81 13.90 6.44
CA MET A 366 8.70 14.58 5.77
C MET A 366 7.80 15.37 6.73
N ASP A 367 7.72 14.97 8.01
CA ASP A 367 7.01 15.73 9.05
C ASP A 367 7.74 17.04 9.41
N ARG A 368 9.04 17.16 9.11
CA ARG A 368 9.88 18.30 9.47
C ARG A 368 10.33 19.15 8.30
N HIS A 369 10.35 18.58 7.11
CA HIS A 369 10.84 19.22 5.90
C HIS A 369 9.84 19.02 4.76
N GLU A 370 10.01 19.79 3.69
CA GLU A 370 9.17 19.67 2.50
C GLU A 370 9.25 18.25 1.89
N ALA A 371 8.11 17.59 1.81
CA ALA A 371 8.00 16.19 1.39
C ALA A 371 8.63 15.93 0.00
N HIS A 372 8.49 16.86 -0.94
CA HIS A 372 9.06 16.71 -2.28
C HIS A 372 10.59 16.68 -2.25
N HIS A 373 11.24 17.54 -1.43
CA HIS A 373 12.70 17.58 -1.31
C HIS A 373 13.25 16.35 -0.59
N VAL A 374 12.56 15.88 0.48
CA VAL A 374 12.95 14.68 1.21
C VAL A 374 12.90 13.46 0.29
N LEU A 375 11.81 13.29 -0.46
CA LEU A 375 11.68 12.19 -1.40
C LEU A 375 12.66 12.27 -2.56
N ALA A 376 12.85 13.45 -3.16
CA ALA A 376 13.84 13.64 -4.22
C ALA A 376 15.26 13.28 -3.72
N GLY A 377 15.63 13.72 -2.52
CA GLY A 377 16.90 13.37 -1.89
C GLY A 377 17.04 11.85 -1.64
N ALA A 378 15.98 11.18 -1.19
CA ALA A 378 15.97 9.74 -0.98
C ALA A 378 16.18 8.95 -2.29
N TYR A 379 15.52 9.36 -3.39
CA TYR A 379 15.71 8.73 -4.69
C TYR A 379 17.10 9.01 -5.28
N LEU A 380 17.65 10.21 -5.11
CA LEU A 380 19.03 10.52 -5.52
C LEU A 380 20.06 9.72 -4.74
N LEU A 381 19.89 9.60 -3.42
CA LEU A 381 20.74 8.76 -2.57
C LEU A 381 20.66 7.29 -2.98
N GLY A 382 19.45 6.77 -3.20
CA GLY A 382 19.24 5.42 -3.69
C GLY A 382 19.84 5.18 -5.07
N GLY A 383 19.72 6.16 -5.98
CA GLY A 383 20.33 6.13 -7.31
C GLY A 383 21.88 6.15 -7.25
N ALA A 384 22.46 6.98 -6.40
CA ALA A 384 23.91 6.99 -6.18
C ALA A 384 24.41 5.67 -5.57
N ALA A 385 23.66 5.11 -4.62
CA ALA A 385 23.97 3.81 -4.03
C ALA A 385 23.83 2.67 -5.04
N LEU A 386 22.88 2.74 -6.01
CA LEU A 386 22.79 1.79 -7.13
C LEU A 386 24.05 1.79 -7.97
N VAL A 387 24.55 2.98 -8.36
CA VAL A 387 25.82 3.09 -9.10
C VAL A 387 26.94 2.48 -8.28
N LEU A 388 27.02 2.81 -6.99
CA LEU A 388 28.06 2.31 -6.10
C LEU A 388 28.03 0.77 -6.00
N LEU A 389 26.85 0.15 -5.94
CA LEU A 389 26.71 -1.31 -5.86
C LEU A 389 27.40 -2.02 -7.01
N GLY A 390 27.35 -1.46 -8.22
CA GLY A 390 27.99 -2.02 -9.41
C GLY A 390 29.54 -2.02 -9.35
N TYR A 391 30.14 -1.13 -8.54
CA TYR A 391 31.60 -0.98 -8.44
C TYR A 391 32.22 -1.58 -7.18
N VAL A 392 31.39 -1.96 -6.20
CA VAL A 392 31.85 -2.51 -4.90
C VAL A 392 32.14 -4.03 -4.97
N GLY A 393 32.33 -4.59 -6.15
CA GLY A 393 32.60 -6.02 -6.33
C GLY A 393 33.67 -6.58 -5.36
N GLY A 394 33.40 -7.76 -4.76
CA GLY A 394 34.33 -8.47 -3.87
C GLY A 394 34.22 -8.16 -2.36
N HIS A 395 33.56 -7.08 -1.96
CA HIS A 395 33.38 -6.72 -0.55
C HIS A 395 31.94 -7.00 -0.06
N TYR A 396 31.66 -8.24 0.33
CA TYR A 396 30.32 -8.71 0.73
C TYR A 396 29.64 -7.79 1.76
N ALA A 397 30.32 -7.43 2.85
CA ALA A 397 29.72 -6.57 3.89
C ALA A 397 29.34 -5.17 3.36
N LEU A 398 30.17 -4.62 2.49
CA LEU A 398 29.89 -3.31 1.88
C LEU A 398 28.72 -3.41 0.90
N MET A 399 28.61 -4.48 0.13
CA MET A 399 27.44 -4.73 -0.75
C MET A 399 26.15 -4.85 0.05
N CYS A 400 26.16 -5.53 1.20
CA CYS A 400 25.02 -5.59 2.12
C CYS A 400 24.61 -4.17 2.60
N ALA A 401 25.59 -3.36 3.02
CA ALA A 401 25.32 -2.00 3.49
C ALA A 401 24.77 -1.11 2.38
N VAL A 402 25.35 -1.17 1.18
CA VAL A 402 24.89 -0.40 0.01
C VAL A 402 23.50 -0.85 -0.42
N ALA A 403 23.23 -2.15 -0.47
CA ALA A 403 21.90 -2.69 -0.78
C ALA A 403 20.85 -2.22 0.24
N PHE A 404 21.19 -2.17 1.52
CA PHE A 404 20.34 -1.62 2.56
C PHE A 404 20.01 -0.14 2.31
N VAL A 405 21.00 0.68 1.94
CA VAL A 405 20.80 2.11 1.62
C VAL A 405 19.91 2.28 0.39
N ILE A 406 20.11 1.45 -0.65
CA ILE A 406 19.23 1.42 -1.84
C ILE A 406 17.78 1.15 -1.40
N GLY A 407 17.58 0.13 -0.56
CA GLY A 407 16.26 -0.21 -0.04
C GLY A 407 15.64 0.91 0.79
N ALA A 408 16.41 1.54 1.66
CA ALA A 408 15.95 2.66 2.49
C ALA A 408 15.49 3.85 1.64
N GLY A 409 16.24 4.20 0.59
CA GLY A 409 15.88 5.28 -0.33
C GLY A 409 14.70 4.93 -1.24
N LEU A 410 14.78 3.80 -1.95
CA LEU A 410 13.80 3.43 -2.97
C LEU A 410 12.53 2.83 -2.36
N ASN A 411 12.61 1.73 -1.60
CA ASN A 411 11.42 1.12 -0.99
C ASN A 411 10.77 2.05 0.04
N GLY A 412 11.60 2.73 0.87
CA GLY A 412 11.11 3.75 1.81
C GLY A 412 10.40 4.90 1.11
N GLY A 413 10.93 5.34 -0.04
CA GLY A 413 10.33 6.39 -0.87
C GLY A 413 8.91 6.06 -1.33
N GLY A 414 8.59 4.78 -1.61
CA GLY A 414 7.25 4.35 -2.01
C GLY A 414 6.17 4.66 -0.96
N THR A 415 6.46 4.47 0.32
CA THR A 415 5.55 4.84 1.41
C THR A 415 5.34 6.36 1.46
N GLY A 416 6.41 7.13 1.31
CA GLY A 416 6.33 8.60 1.25
C GLY A 416 5.53 9.10 0.03
N MET A 417 5.61 8.42 -1.12
CA MET A 417 4.81 8.74 -2.30
C MET A 417 3.31 8.54 -2.06
N ASN A 418 2.92 7.51 -1.32
CA ASN A 418 1.52 7.30 -0.93
C ASN A 418 1.00 8.42 -0.02
N ALA A 419 1.81 8.88 0.93
CA ALA A 419 1.48 10.03 1.77
C ALA A 419 1.34 11.31 0.92
N LEU A 420 2.32 11.60 0.06
CA LEU A 420 2.31 12.76 -0.83
C LEU A 420 1.09 12.78 -1.75
N SER A 421 0.73 11.65 -2.35
CA SER A 421 -0.45 11.51 -3.22
C SER A 421 -1.76 11.72 -2.44
N SER A 422 -1.85 11.17 -1.22
CA SER A 422 -3.02 11.32 -0.37
C SER A 422 -3.26 12.75 0.11
N HIS A 423 -2.21 13.56 0.22
CA HIS A 423 -2.30 14.99 0.51
C HIS A 423 -2.62 15.83 -0.73
N PHE A 424 -2.18 15.39 -1.90
CA PHE A 424 -2.39 16.13 -3.15
C PHE A 424 -3.85 16.11 -3.61
N PHE A 425 -4.53 14.96 -3.53
CA PHE A 425 -5.92 14.85 -3.99
C PHE A 425 -6.93 15.26 -2.91
N PRO A 426 -7.98 16.04 -3.27
CA PRO A 426 -9.07 16.36 -2.36
C PRO A 426 -9.84 15.08 -1.97
N LEU A 427 -10.52 15.12 -0.83
CA LEU A 427 -11.23 13.96 -0.27
C LEU A 427 -12.12 13.21 -1.27
N PRO A 428 -12.97 13.88 -2.10
CA PRO A 428 -13.85 13.17 -3.04
C PRO A 428 -13.13 12.43 -4.16
N ALA A 429 -11.92 12.87 -4.54
CA ALA A 429 -11.14 12.34 -5.65
C ALA A 429 -9.92 11.50 -5.22
N ARG A 430 -9.60 11.48 -3.92
CA ARG A 430 -8.40 10.84 -3.36
C ARG A 430 -8.31 9.35 -3.68
N ALA A 431 -9.41 8.62 -3.52
CA ALA A 431 -9.45 7.20 -3.80
C ALA A 431 -9.20 6.91 -5.30
N THR A 432 -9.78 7.71 -6.18
CA THR A 432 -9.60 7.59 -7.64
C THR A 432 -8.18 7.94 -8.04
N GLY A 433 -7.64 9.06 -7.57
CA GLY A 433 -6.27 9.50 -7.89
C GLY A 433 -5.21 8.50 -7.44
N ASN A 434 -5.31 8.00 -6.20
CA ASN A 434 -4.42 6.97 -5.67
C ASN A 434 -4.60 5.63 -6.39
N GLY A 435 -5.84 5.23 -6.68
CA GLY A 435 -6.14 4.00 -7.41
C GLY A 435 -5.49 3.97 -8.80
N TRP A 436 -5.56 5.07 -9.54
CA TRP A 436 -4.91 5.20 -10.85
C TRP A 436 -3.38 5.22 -10.74
N MET A 437 -2.84 5.89 -9.72
CA MET A 437 -1.40 5.87 -9.43
C MET A 437 -0.89 4.43 -9.22
N HIS A 438 -1.58 3.65 -8.38
CA HIS A 438 -1.23 2.25 -8.15
C HIS A 438 -1.44 1.37 -9.37
N GLY A 439 -2.52 1.57 -10.13
CA GLY A 439 -2.82 0.81 -11.36
C GLY A 439 -1.73 0.98 -12.41
N LEU A 440 -1.36 2.23 -12.73
CA LEU A 440 -0.29 2.53 -13.67
C LEU A 440 1.08 2.06 -13.15
N GLY A 441 1.33 2.20 -11.86
CA GLY A 441 2.56 1.71 -11.24
C GLY A 441 2.75 0.20 -11.43
N ARG A 442 1.68 -0.60 -11.31
CA ARG A 442 1.74 -2.06 -11.51
C ARG A 442 2.13 -2.45 -12.94
N ILE A 443 1.78 -1.63 -13.94
CA ILE A 443 2.26 -1.84 -15.31
C ILE A 443 3.79 -1.75 -15.35
N GLY A 444 4.37 -0.77 -14.63
CA GLY A 444 5.82 -0.65 -14.46
C GLY A 444 6.45 -1.89 -13.83
N ALA A 445 5.80 -2.46 -12.80
CA ALA A 445 6.26 -3.69 -12.16
C ALA A 445 6.24 -4.90 -13.12
N VAL A 446 5.21 -5.06 -13.95
CA VAL A 446 5.15 -6.13 -14.96
C VAL A 446 6.23 -5.95 -16.02
N ILE A 447 6.39 -4.75 -16.56
CA ILE A 447 7.39 -4.44 -17.58
C ILE A 447 8.82 -4.67 -17.04
N SER A 448 9.05 -4.43 -15.76
CA SER A 448 10.37 -4.58 -15.13
C SER A 448 10.94 -6.01 -15.26
N ALA A 449 10.08 -7.04 -15.24
CA ALA A 449 10.50 -8.43 -15.41
C ALA A 449 11.12 -8.68 -16.79
N PHE A 450 10.48 -8.16 -17.84
CA PHE A 450 10.98 -8.28 -19.21
C PHE A 450 12.18 -7.37 -19.48
N ALA A 451 12.20 -6.17 -18.91
CA ALA A 451 13.33 -5.24 -19.03
C ALA A 451 14.60 -5.83 -18.42
N GLY A 452 14.50 -6.48 -17.25
CA GLY A 452 15.64 -7.16 -16.63
C GLY A 452 16.17 -8.31 -17.48
N ALA A 453 15.29 -9.16 -18.04
CA ALA A 453 15.69 -10.22 -18.97
C ALA A 453 16.41 -9.65 -20.19
N TRP A 454 15.86 -8.61 -20.81
CA TRP A 454 16.46 -7.96 -21.97
C TRP A 454 17.88 -7.41 -21.67
N MET A 455 18.07 -6.72 -20.53
CA MET A 455 19.38 -6.20 -20.13
C MET A 455 20.39 -7.34 -19.96
N LEU A 456 20.02 -8.41 -19.28
CA LEU A 456 20.91 -9.55 -19.03
C LEU A 456 21.23 -10.35 -20.31
N ASN A 457 20.26 -10.52 -21.22
CA ASN A 457 20.49 -11.16 -22.51
C ASN A 457 21.36 -10.30 -23.43
N ALA A 458 21.31 -8.98 -23.32
CA ALA A 458 22.21 -8.06 -23.99
C ALA A 458 23.64 -8.08 -23.42
N GLY A 459 23.91 -8.93 -22.44
CA GLY A 459 25.23 -9.08 -21.82
C GLY A 459 25.62 -7.94 -20.85
N TRP A 460 24.64 -7.22 -20.32
CA TRP A 460 24.92 -6.14 -19.39
C TRP A 460 25.47 -6.68 -18.07
N SER A 461 26.58 -6.12 -17.63
CA SER A 461 27.15 -6.43 -16.30
C SER A 461 26.30 -5.85 -15.18
N LEU A 462 26.51 -6.34 -13.95
CA LEU A 462 25.88 -5.78 -12.76
C LEU A 462 26.05 -4.26 -12.70
N ALA A 463 27.26 -3.76 -12.97
CA ALA A 463 27.57 -2.31 -12.97
C ALA A 463 26.77 -1.54 -14.03
N ALA A 464 26.62 -2.11 -15.25
CA ALA A 464 25.86 -1.48 -16.31
C ALA A 464 24.36 -1.41 -15.99
N VAL A 465 23.79 -2.49 -15.46
CA VAL A 465 22.38 -2.52 -15.06
C VAL A 465 22.09 -1.56 -13.90
N THR A 466 22.90 -1.60 -12.85
CA THR A 466 22.69 -0.71 -11.69
C THR A 466 22.89 0.76 -12.04
N ALA A 467 23.85 1.10 -12.91
CA ALA A 467 24.01 2.46 -13.44
C ALA A 467 22.81 2.90 -14.28
N ALA A 468 22.28 2.04 -15.15
CA ALA A 468 21.08 2.33 -15.93
C ALA A 468 19.85 2.56 -15.03
N LEU A 469 19.71 1.79 -13.96
CA LEU A 469 18.62 1.95 -12.99
C LEU A 469 18.73 3.22 -12.14
N ALA A 470 19.89 3.85 -12.08
CA ALA A 470 20.02 5.18 -11.49
C ALA A 470 19.30 6.27 -12.31
N VAL A 471 19.13 6.07 -13.64
CA VAL A 471 18.41 7.03 -14.49
C VAL A 471 16.95 7.22 -14.09
N PRO A 472 16.11 6.17 -13.96
CA PRO A 472 14.76 6.31 -13.42
C PRO A 472 14.73 6.96 -12.03
N ALA A 473 15.70 6.69 -11.14
CA ALA A 473 15.76 7.32 -9.82
C ALA A 473 15.98 8.85 -9.93
N VAL A 474 16.87 9.28 -10.82
CA VAL A 474 17.08 10.71 -11.11
C VAL A 474 15.85 11.34 -11.76
N LEU A 475 15.18 10.64 -12.68
CA LEU A 475 13.93 11.12 -13.29
C LEU A 475 12.82 11.29 -12.26
N ILE A 476 12.69 10.39 -11.30
CA ILE A 476 11.75 10.53 -10.18
C ILE A 476 12.07 11.81 -9.38
N ALA A 477 13.32 12.03 -9.03
CA ALA A 477 13.75 13.21 -8.28
C ALA A 477 13.46 14.50 -9.06
N ALA A 478 13.74 14.50 -10.38
CA ALA A 478 13.45 15.64 -11.25
C ALA A 478 11.94 15.93 -11.36
N LEU A 479 11.11 14.89 -11.52
CA LEU A 479 9.64 15.02 -11.56
C LEU A 479 9.08 15.53 -10.22
N LEU A 480 9.63 15.10 -9.08
CA LEU A 480 9.25 15.62 -7.76
C LEU A 480 9.59 17.11 -7.62
N ALA A 481 10.78 17.50 -8.03
CA ALA A 481 11.21 18.91 -8.02
C ALA A 481 10.34 19.77 -8.97
N MET A 482 10.07 19.27 -10.18
CA MET A 482 9.20 19.94 -11.15
C MET A 482 7.77 20.10 -10.64
N LYS A 483 7.22 19.07 -10.00
CA LYS A 483 5.89 19.13 -9.37
C LYS A 483 5.85 20.19 -8.27
N TYR A 484 6.86 20.22 -7.40
CA TYR A 484 6.98 21.23 -6.35
C TYR A 484 6.99 22.65 -6.91
N LEU A 485 7.85 22.92 -7.89
CA LEU A 485 7.97 24.23 -8.52
C LEU A 485 6.65 24.66 -9.20
N HIS A 486 6.02 23.77 -9.97
CA HIS A 486 4.77 24.03 -10.67
C HIS A 486 3.65 24.48 -9.71
N TYR A 487 3.48 23.80 -8.59
CA TYR A 487 2.40 24.12 -7.64
C TYR A 487 2.75 25.29 -6.73
N ARG A 488 4.00 25.50 -6.39
CA ARG A 488 4.47 26.68 -5.67
C ARG A 488 4.20 27.98 -6.46
N ASP A 489 4.54 27.99 -7.74
CA ASP A 489 4.35 29.15 -8.61
C ASP A 489 2.85 29.43 -8.89
N THR A 490 2.05 28.38 -9.00
CA THR A 490 0.61 28.52 -9.17
C THR A 490 -0.04 29.17 -7.94
N SER A 491 0.34 28.75 -6.75
CA SER A 491 -0.16 29.32 -5.49
C SER A 491 0.29 30.78 -5.31
N ALA A 492 1.53 31.11 -5.67
CA ALA A 492 2.02 32.49 -5.63
C ALA A 492 1.20 33.42 -6.53
N ARG A 493 0.98 33.03 -7.80
CA ARG A 493 0.17 33.79 -8.77
C ARG A 493 -1.30 33.96 -8.35
N GLN A 494 -1.89 32.97 -7.69
CA GLN A 494 -3.23 33.08 -7.15
C GLN A 494 -3.29 34.10 -6.00
N ASN A 495 -2.32 34.10 -5.11
CA ASN A 495 -2.22 35.06 -4.01
C ASN A 495 -2.03 36.50 -4.52
N GLU A 496 -1.21 36.69 -5.56
CA GLU A 496 -1.02 38.02 -6.22
C GLU A 496 -2.33 38.54 -6.81
N ARG A 497 -3.06 37.70 -7.57
CA ARG A 497 -4.37 38.08 -8.14
C ARG A 497 -5.42 38.42 -7.09
N HIS A 498 -5.42 37.70 -5.93
CA HIS A 498 -6.30 38.03 -4.82
C HIS A 498 -5.90 39.30 -4.09
N ALA A 499 -4.63 39.63 -4.02
CA ALA A 499 -4.14 40.89 -3.47
C ALA A 499 -4.54 42.09 -4.39
N GLU A 500 -4.34 41.93 -5.70
CA GLU A 500 -4.75 42.92 -6.70
C GLU A 500 -6.28 43.15 -6.76
N ALA A 501 -7.08 42.11 -6.54
CA ALA A 501 -8.54 42.23 -6.50
C ALA A 501 -9.08 42.84 -5.19
N ARG A 502 -8.25 43.01 -4.18
CA ARG A 502 -8.60 43.67 -2.89
C ARG A 502 -8.06 45.08 -2.76
N SER A 503 -7.16 45.52 -3.67
CA SER A 503 -6.68 46.90 -3.83
C SER A 503 -7.59 47.68 -4.76
#